data_014f7d89c5d489415f948f4bdf5a895e
#
_entry.id   014f7d89c5d489415f948f4bdf5a895e
#
_cell.length_a   1.000
_cell.length_b   1.000
_cell.length_c   1.000
_cell.angle_alpha   90.00
_cell.angle_beta   90.00
_cell.angle_gamma   90.00
#
_symmetry.space_group_name_H-M   'P 1'
#
loop_
_entity.id
_entity.type
_entity.pdbx_description
1 polymer ?
#
loop_
_entity_poly.entity_id
_entity_poly.type
_entity_poly.pdbx_seq_one_letter_code
_entity_poly.pdbx_strand_id
1 'polypeptide(L)'
;MTHRSTRRKAAVAVTGLAILAGVLAGCGGSGPNNKQNSLHPSGVEAHKIYNLFTPIAFVAVVVGILVIGGVFYVALRFRQRPGRDDRPKQIHGSTPLEIGWTLIPAVILAVVAVPTVSTIFDLHSEPGPGAMTVTAIGKQWWWQFDYPKDSGGK
;
A
#
# COMPACT_ATOMS: atom_id res chain seq x y z
N MET A 1 -45.61 -2.70 -5.19
CA MET A 1 -44.51 -1.72 -5.44
C MET A 1 -43.15 -2.11 -4.86
N THR A 2 -42.99 -3.20 -4.14
CA THR A 2 -41.77 -3.63 -3.42
C THR A 2 -40.68 -4.25 -4.30
N HIS A 3 -41.05 -4.85 -5.43
CA HIS A 3 -40.10 -5.59 -6.31
C HIS A 3 -39.05 -4.71 -7.04
N ARG A 4 -39.35 -3.43 -7.29
CA ARG A 4 -38.44 -2.49 -7.97
C ARG A 4 -37.32 -2.00 -7.06
N SER A 5 -37.58 -1.87 -5.77
CA SER A 5 -36.60 -1.46 -4.75
C SER A 5 -35.53 -2.51 -4.50
N THR A 6 -35.92 -3.78 -4.45
CA THR A 6 -35.01 -4.92 -4.23
C THR A 6 -34.06 -5.11 -5.42
N ARG A 7 -34.58 -5.00 -6.65
CA ARG A 7 -33.76 -5.09 -7.87
C ARG A 7 -32.71 -3.97 -7.98
N ARG A 8 -33.04 -2.73 -7.58
CA ARG A 8 -32.07 -1.62 -7.54
C ARG A 8 -30.98 -1.82 -6.50
N LYS A 9 -31.32 -2.33 -5.31
CA LYS A 9 -30.34 -2.63 -4.26
C LYS A 9 -29.41 -3.77 -4.69
N ALA A 10 -29.94 -4.80 -5.31
CA ALA A 10 -29.14 -5.91 -5.85
C ALA A 10 -28.21 -5.44 -6.98
N ALA A 11 -28.69 -4.61 -7.90
CA ALA A 11 -27.85 -4.05 -8.98
C ALA A 11 -26.68 -3.22 -8.42
N VAL A 12 -26.94 -2.33 -7.47
CA VAL A 12 -25.88 -1.52 -6.84
C VAL A 12 -24.85 -2.38 -6.11
N ALA A 13 -25.31 -3.43 -5.41
CA ALA A 13 -24.41 -4.37 -4.72
C ALA A 13 -23.55 -5.16 -5.72
N VAL A 14 -24.13 -5.65 -6.80
CA VAL A 14 -23.41 -6.39 -7.85
C VAL A 14 -22.40 -5.48 -8.57
N THR A 15 -22.79 -4.24 -8.90
CA THR A 15 -21.87 -3.27 -9.52
C THR A 15 -20.71 -2.92 -8.57
N GLY A 16 -20.97 -2.69 -7.29
CA GLY A 16 -19.94 -2.44 -6.28
C GLY A 16 -18.98 -3.61 -6.14
N LEU A 17 -19.50 -4.85 -6.13
CA LEU A 17 -18.68 -6.06 -6.07
C LEU A 17 -17.84 -6.26 -7.33
N ALA A 18 -18.40 -5.96 -8.51
CA ALA A 18 -17.68 -6.05 -9.78
C ALA A 18 -16.54 -5.01 -9.88
N ILE A 19 -16.76 -3.79 -9.41
CA ILE A 19 -15.73 -2.74 -9.34
C ILE A 19 -14.62 -3.18 -8.36
N LEU A 20 -14.98 -3.69 -7.18
CA LEU A 20 -14.03 -4.18 -6.20
C LEU A 20 -13.21 -5.35 -6.73
N ALA A 21 -13.84 -6.30 -7.39
CA ALA A 21 -13.18 -7.43 -8.05
C ALA A 21 -12.24 -6.96 -9.18
N GLY A 22 -12.64 -5.95 -9.95
CA GLY A 22 -11.80 -5.36 -11.01
C GLY A 22 -10.56 -4.66 -10.47
N VAL A 23 -10.67 -3.93 -9.36
CA VAL A 23 -9.54 -3.29 -8.69
C VAL A 23 -8.58 -4.33 -8.10
N LEU A 24 -9.10 -5.40 -7.50
CA LEU A 24 -8.30 -6.50 -6.97
C LEU A 24 -7.62 -7.33 -8.06
N ALA A 25 -8.25 -7.50 -9.22
CA ALA A 25 -7.67 -8.20 -10.36
C ALA A 25 -6.49 -7.45 -11.01
N GLY A 26 -6.45 -6.12 -10.90
CA GLY A 26 -5.31 -5.31 -11.37
C GLY A 26 -3.97 -5.64 -10.69
N CYS A 27 -3.99 -6.25 -9.51
CA CYS A 27 -2.80 -6.72 -8.79
C CYS A 27 -2.35 -8.13 -9.22
N GLY A 28 -3.05 -8.80 -10.14
CA GLY A 28 -2.90 -10.23 -10.46
C GLY A 28 -1.83 -10.57 -11.49
N GLY A 29 -0.91 -9.68 -11.85
CA GLY A 29 0.20 -9.96 -12.76
C GLY A 29 1.31 -10.85 -12.21
N SER A 30 1.03 -11.67 -11.21
CA SER A 30 2.01 -12.43 -10.44
C SER A 30 2.19 -13.86 -10.97
N GLY A 31 2.57 -14.02 -12.24
CA GLY A 31 3.09 -15.32 -12.69
C GLY A 31 4.52 -15.53 -12.15
N PRO A 32 4.93 -16.80 -11.87
CA PRO A 32 6.28 -17.11 -11.39
C PRO A 32 7.39 -16.68 -12.37
N ASN A 33 7.04 -16.34 -13.59
CA ASN A 33 7.95 -15.85 -14.64
C ASN A 33 7.91 -14.33 -14.84
N ASN A 34 7.21 -13.58 -14.02
CA ASN A 34 7.14 -12.13 -14.15
C ASN A 34 8.37 -11.46 -13.50
N LYS A 35 9.42 -11.29 -14.29
CA LYS A 35 10.69 -10.68 -13.88
C LYS A 35 10.55 -9.20 -13.43
N GLN A 36 9.40 -8.57 -13.66
CA GLN A 36 9.11 -7.19 -13.27
C GLN A 36 8.29 -7.08 -11.98
N ASN A 37 8.10 -8.18 -11.26
CA ASN A 37 7.36 -8.16 -10.00
C ASN A 37 8.27 -7.69 -8.86
N SER A 38 8.12 -6.45 -8.44
CA SER A 38 8.86 -5.86 -7.31
C SER A 38 8.58 -6.53 -5.95
N LEU A 39 7.49 -7.32 -5.85
CA LEU A 39 7.19 -8.13 -4.66
C LEU A 39 7.89 -9.49 -4.66
N HIS A 40 8.67 -9.81 -5.70
CA HIS A 40 9.47 -11.02 -5.82
C HIS A 40 10.95 -10.63 -6.04
N PRO A 41 11.64 -10.22 -4.97
CA PRO A 41 13.01 -9.73 -5.08
C PRO A 41 13.96 -10.85 -5.55
N SER A 42 14.81 -10.51 -6.51
CA SER A 42 15.79 -11.47 -7.08
C SER A 42 17.24 -11.16 -6.69
N GLY A 43 17.50 -10.05 -5.98
CA GLY A 43 18.84 -9.63 -5.55
C GLY A 43 18.90 -9.32 -4.06
N VAL A 44 20.10 -9.32 -3.49
CA VAL A 44 20.33 -9.07 -2.05
C VAL A 44 19.75 -7.73 -1.63
N GLU A 45 20.01 -6.67 -2.39
CA GLU A 45 19.53 -5.33 -2.08
C GLU A 45 18.01 -5.22 -2.23
N ALA A 46 17.44 -5.89 -3.22
CA ALA A 46 16.00 -5.98 -3.40
C ALA A 46 15.31 -6.69 -2.22
N HIS A 47 15.97 -7.71 -1.63
CA HIS A 47 15.47 -8.37 -0.41
C HIS A 47 15.50 -7.46 0.81
N LYS A 48 16.51 -6.62 0.98
CA LYS A 48 16.55 -5.62 2.06
C LYS A 48 15.36 -4.67 1.97
N ILE A 49 15.09 -4.14 0.78
CA ILE A 49 13.94 -3.25 0.51
C ILE A 49 12.62 -3.99 0.77
N TYR A 50 12.48 -5.23 0.31
CA TYR A 50 11.29 -6.03 0.51
C TYR A 50 10.99 -6.29 1.99
N ASN A 51 12.03 -6.61 2.77
CA ASN A 51 11.91 -6.85 4.21
C ASN A 51 11.51 -5.59 4.98
N LEU A 52 11.91 -4.41 4.51
CA LEU A 52 11.45 -3.13 5.06
C LEU A 52 9.99 -2.84 4.62
N PHE A 53 9.67 -3.07 3.37
CA PHE A 53 8.35 -2.77 2.79
C PHE A 53 7.23 -3.62 3.40
N THR A 54 7.46 -4.92 3.59
CA THR A 54 6.43 -5.86 4.02
C THR A 54 5.75 -5.49 5.35
N PRO A 55 6.46 -5.21 6.45
CA PRO A 55 5.83 -4.82 7.70
C PRO A 55 5.13 -3.46 7.60
N ILE A 56 5.67 -2.52 6.83
CA ILE A 56 5.06 -1.21 6.61
C ILE A 56 3.75 -1.37 5.83
N ALA A 57 3.76 -2.18 4.77
CA ALA A 57 2.57 -2.47 3.99
C ALA A 57 1.49 -3.16 4.83
N PHE A 58 1.86 -4.09 5.71
CA PHE A 58 0.92 -4.73 6.63
C PHE A 58 0.25 -3.71 7.56
N VAL A 59 1.02 -2.82 8.19
CA VAL A 59 0.48 -1.76 9.05
C VAL A 59 -0.45 -0.84 8.24
N ALA A 60 -0.05 -0.44 7.03
CA ALA A 60 -0.85 0.41 6.16
C ALA A 60 -2.19 -0.25 5.78
N VAL A 61 -2.19 -1.55 5.48
CA VAL A 61 -3.41 -2.32 5.18
C VAL A 61 -4.34 -2.37 6.39
N VAL A 62 -3.80 -2.65 7.59
CA VAL A 62 -4.61 -2.69 8.83
C VAL A 62 -5.26 -1.34 9.09
N VAL A 63 -4.48 -0.25 9.03
CA VAL A 63 -5.00 1.12 9.20
C VAL A 63 -6.03 1.44 8.12
N GLY A 64 -5.77 1.07 6.86
CA GLY A 64 -6.70 1.25 5.76
C GLY A 64 -8.04 0.56 5.99
N ILE A 65 -8.02 -0.70 6.43
CA ILE A 65 -9.24 -1.46 6.75
C ILE A 65 -10.01 -0.80 7.89
N LEU A 66 -9.33 -0.36 8.95
CA LEU A 66 -9.97 0.31 10.08
C LEU A 66 -10.62 1.64 9.68
N VAL A 67 -9.93 2.45 8.91
CA VAL A 67 -10.45 3.76 8.47
C VAL A 67 -11.60 3.58 7.49
N ILE A 68 -11.42 2.79 6.44
CA ILE A 68 -12.45 2.55 5.43
C ILE A 68 -13.66 1.86 6.06
N GLY A 69 -13.45 0.84 6.89
CA GLY A 69 -14.49 0.16 7.63
C GLY A 69 -15.25 1.08 8.58
N GLY A 70 -14.52 1.97 9.28
CA GLY A 70 -15.12 3.00 10.13
C GLY A 70 -15.99 3.98 9.35
N VAL A 71 -15.53 4.44 8.20
CA VAL A 71 -16.31 5.32 7.31
C VAL A 71 -17.59 4.64 6.83
N PHE A 72 -17.49 3.39 6.36
CA PHE A 72 -18.66 2.61 5.97
C PHE A 72 -19.61 2.37 7.13
N TYR A 73 -19.09 2.02 8.30
CA TYR A 73 -19.91 1.83 9.51
C TYR A 73 -20.70 3.10 9.86
N VAL A 74 -20.03 4.26 9.90
CA VAL A 74 -20.70 5.53 10.20
C VAL A 74 -21.74 5.87 9.13
N ALA A 75 -21.39 5.74 7.84
CA ALA A 75 -22.30 6.03 6.74
C ALA A 75 -23.56 5.16 6.74
N LEU A 76 -23.45 3.90 7.12
CA LEU A 76 -24.58 2.97 7.16
C LEU A 76 -25.39 3.11 8.45
N ARG A 77 -24.71 3.26 9.59
CA ARG A 77 -25.34 3.27 10.93
C ARG A 77 -26.03 4.59 11.23
N PHE A 78 -25.44 5.70 10.82
CA PHE A 78 -25.95 7.05 11.10
C PHE A 78 -26.64 7.70 9.90
N ARG A 79 -26.99 6.92 8.89
CA ARG A 79 -27.71 7.40 7.73
C ARG A 79 -29.03 8.03 8.15
N GLN A 80 -29.27 9.28 7.72
CA GLN A 80 -30.52 9.99 7.92
C GLN A 80 -31.68 9.26 7.25
N ARG A 81 -32.73 9.01 8.00
CA ARG A 81 -33.96 8.37 7.51
C ARG A 81 -35.06 9.41 7.35
N PRO A 82 -35.87 9.37 6.26
CA PRO A 82 -37.01 10.27 6.11
C PRO A 82 -37.95 10.14 7.32
N GLY A 83 -38.38 11.29 7.89
CA GLY A 83 -39.30 11.32 9.04
C GLY A 83 -38.63 11.28 10.43
N ARG A 84 -37.32 11.33 10.49
CA ARG A 84 -36.59 11.46 11.75
C ARG A 84 -35.94 12.85 11.82
N ASP A 85 -36.60 13.74 12.56
CA ASP A 85 -36.17 15.13 12.71
C ASP A 85 -35.25 15.34 13.93
N ASP A 86 -34.71 14.24 14.45
CA ASP A 86 -33.79 14.29 15.59
C ASP A 86 -32.47 14.98 15.19
N ARG A 87 -32.30 16.21 15.61
CA ARG A 87 -31.00 16.86 15.49
C ARG A 87 -30.00 16.15 16.40
N PRO A 88 -28.87 15.65 15.86
CA PRO A 88 -27.87 14.99 16.68
C PRO A 88 -27.33 15.98 17.73
N LYS A 89 -27.10 15.48 18.94
CA LYS A 89 -26.49 16.25 20.01
C LYS A 89 -25.13 16.80 19.54
N GLN A 90 -24.96 18.10 19.59
CA GLN A 90 -23.68 18.72 19.24
C GLN A 90 -22.68 18.40 20.36
N ILE A 91 -21.64 17.63 20.01
CA ILE A 91 -20.55 17.26 20.91
C ILE A 91 -19.37 18.17 20.56
N HIS A 92 -18.90 18.95 21.53
CA HIS A 92 -17.63 19.66 21.38
C HIS A 92 -16.49 18.68 21.37
N GLY A 93 -15.38 18.99 20.69
CA GLY A 93 -14.20 18.14 20.55
C GLY A 93 -13.71 17.58 21.90
N SER A 94 -13.07 16.43 21.84
CA SER A 94 -12.48 15.77 23.00
C SER A 94 -10.96 15.85 22.89
N THR A 95 -10.33 16.66 23.73
CA THR A 95 -8.88 16.85 23.76
C THR A 95 -8.09 15.51 23.83
N PRO A 96 -8.50 14.49 24.63
CA PRO A 96 -7.81 13.20 24.64
C PRO A 96 -7.85 12.47 23.31
N LEU A 97 -8.97 12.55 22.58
CA LEU A 97 -9.08 11.95 21.25
C LEU A 97 -8.20 12.69 20.24
N GLU A 98 -8.15 14.02 20.32
CA GLU A 98 -7.32 14.86 19.45
C GLU A 98 -5.84 14.54 19.63
N ILE A 99 -5.37 14.43 20.85
CA ILE A 99 -4.00 14.00 21.17
C ILE A 99 -3.77 12.57 20.65
N GLY A 100 -4.74 11.66 20.86
CA GLY A 100 -4.60 10.26 20.44
C GLY A 100 -4.40 10.10 18.94
N TRP A 101 -5.26 10.70 18.11
CA TRP A 101 -5.13 10.55 16.66
C TRP A 101 -3.96 11.33 16.06
N THR A 102 -3.37 12.28 16.78
CA THR A 102 -2.14 12.97 16.36
C THR A 102 -0.91 12.20 16.78
N LEU A 103 -0.88 11.69 18.01
CA LEU A 103 0.29 11.04 18.58
C LEU A 103 0.51 9.62 18.02
N ILE A 104 -0.55 8.84 17.83
CA ILE A 104 -0.43 7.46 17.34
C ILE A 104 0.24 7.40 15.96
N PRO A 105 -0.20 8.16 14.93
CA PRO A 105 0.50 8.18 13.65
C PRO A 105 1.94 8.71 13.75
N ALA A 106 2.18 9.72 14.58
CA ALA A 106 3.52 10.26 14.78
C ALA A 106 4.50 9.21 15.35
N VAL A 107 4.05 8.43 16.32
CA VAL A 107 4.85 7.32 16.90
C VAL A 107 5.09 6.23 15.84
N ILE A 108 4.07 5.84 15.07
CA ILE A 108 4.22 4.86 13.99
C ILE A 108 5.28 5.34 12.98
N LEU A 109 5.23 6.59 12.56
CA LEU A 109 6.20 7.17 11.63
C LEU A 109 7.62 7.18 12.23
N ALA A 110 7.77 7.54 13.51
CA ALA A 110 9.06 7.52 14.18
C ALA A 110 9.66 6.09 14.24
N VAL A 111 8.84 5.09 14.54
CA VAL A 111 9.27 3.68 14.55
C VAL A 111 9.70 3.20 13.17
N VAL A 112 8.98 3.60 12.12
CA VAL A 112 9.31 3.25 10.73
C VAL A 112 10.55 4.00 10.22
N ALA A 113 10.78 5.23 10.68
CA ALA A 113 11.92 6.04 10.25
C ALA A 113 13.27 5.38 10.58
N VAL A 114 13.38 4.75 11.74
CA VAL A 114 14.65 4.12 12.18
C VAL A 114 15.14 3.05 11.19
N PRO A 115 14.39 1.98 10.88
CA PRO A 115 14.83 0.97 9.92
C PRO A 115 14.93 1.53 8.48
N THR A 116 14.14 2.53 8.14
CA THR A 116 14.22 3.18 6.82
C THR A 116 15.57 3.87 6.64
N VAL A 117 15.97 4.69 7.61
CA VAL A 117 17.26 5.40 7.56
C VAL A 117 18.43 4.40 7.59
N SER A 118 18.37 3.38 8.42
CA SER A 118 19.37 2.30 8.45
C SER A 118 19.51 1.61 7.09
N THR A 119 18.39 1.26 6.45
CA THR A 119 18.39 0.62 5.13
C THR A 119 18.98 1.54 4.05
N ILE A 120 18.72 2.84 4.11
CA ILE A 120 19.30 3.81 3.17
C ILE A 120 20.82 3.85 3.29
N PHE A 121 21.36 3.89 4.51
CA PHE A 121 22.82 3.85 4.74
C PHE A 121 23.42 2.52 4.29
N ASP A 122 22.75 1.40 4.56
CA ASP A 122 23.19 0.08 4.09
C ASP A 122 23.27 -0.02 2.57
N LEU A 123 22.28 0.53 1.87
CA LEU A 123 22.23 0.54 0.41
C LEU A 123 23.27 1.48 -0.21
N HIS A 124 23.72 2.49 0.53
CA HIS A 124 24.74 3.45 0.11
C HIS A 124 26.16 3.04 0.52
N SER A 125 26.31 1.92 1.21
CA SER A 125 27.64 1.42 1.59
C SER A 125 28.47 1.01 0.37
N GLU A 126 29.77 1.19 0.46
CA GLU A 126 30.68 0.81 -0.63
C GLU A 126 30.59 -0.70 -0.92
N PRO A 127 30.62 -1.08 -2.19
CA PRO A 127 30.57 -2.46 -2.59
C PRO A 127 31.79 -3.21 -2.03
N GLY A 128 31.53 -4.41 -1.47
CA GLY A 128 32.57 -5.24 -0.92
C GLY A 128 33.60 -5.72 -1.95
N PRO A 129 34.72 -6.31 -1.49
CA PRO A 129 35.74 -6.85 -2.38
C PRO A 129 35.16 -7.93 -3.29
N GLY A 130 35.37 -7.79 -4.59
CA GLY A 130 34.82 -8.68 -5.61
C GLY A 130 33.48 -8.23 -6.22
N ALA A 131 32.98 -7.07 -5.87
CA ALA A 131 31.81 -6.51 -6.51
C ALA A 131 32.07 -6.19 -7.98
N MET A 132 31.12 -6.56 -8.84
CA MET A 132 31.17 -6.29 -10.26
C MET A 132 30.61 -4.89 -10.54
N THR A 133 31.35 -4.08 -11.29
CA THR A 133 30.86 -2.78 -11.74
C THR A 133 30.09 -2.93 -13.05
N VAL A 134 28.81 -2.53 -13.03
CA VAL A 134 27.95 -2.52 -14.22
C VAL A 134 27.65 -1.07 -14.58
N THR A 135 27.93 -0.67 -15.82
CA THR A 135 27.59 0.69 -16.29
C THR A 135 26.18 0.70 -16.85
N ALA A 136 25.29 1.47 -16.21
CA ALA A 136 23.93 1.68 -16.69
C ALA A 136 23.85 2.97 -17.51
N ILE A 137 23.47 2.86 -18.79
CA ILE A 137 23.34 3.98 -19.73
C ILE A 137 21.86 4.17 -20.05
N GLY A 138 21.30 5.31 -19.65
CA GLY A 138 19.96 5.72 -20.04
C GLY A 138 19.93 6.19 -21.49
N LYS A 139 19.16 5.52 -22.34
CA LYS A 139 18.88 5.94 -23.72
C LYS A 139 17.40 6.28 -23.84
N GLN A 140 17.05 7.12 -24.80
CA GLN A 140 15.66 7.46 -25.07
C GLN A 140 14.88 6.16 -25.34
N TRP A 141 13.93 5.86 -24.44
CA TRP A 141 13.01 4.72 -24.43
C TRP A 141 13.56 3.35 -23.99
N TRP A 142 14.84 3.23 -23.60
CA TRP A 142 15.39 1.97 -23.08
C TRP A 142 16.68 2.19 -22.26
N TRP A 143 17.09 1.15 -21.50
CA TRP A 143 18.30 1.11 -20.70
C TRP A 143 19.29 0.11 -21.28
N GLN A 144 20.56 0.52 -21.41
CA GLN A 144 21.65 -0.37 -21.74
C GLN A 144 22.48 -0.63 -20.49
N PHE A 145 22.82 -1.90 -20.26
CA PHE A 145 23.70 -2.31 -19.17
C PHE A 145 24.95 -2.92 -19.75
N ASP A 146 26.08 -2.27 -19.51
CA ASP A 146 27.39 -2.76 -19.95
C ASP A 146 28.07 -3.46 -18.78
N TYR A 147 28.21 -4.76 -18.90
CA TYR A 147 28.93 -5.59 -17.96
C TYR A 147 30.43 -5.60 -18.31
N PRO A 148 31.34 -5.61 -17.30
CA PRO A 148 32.75 -5.79 -17.57
C PRO A 148 32.93 -7.10 -18.33
N LYS A 149 33.73 -7.06 -19.39
CA LYS A 149 34.14 -8.29 -20.08
C LYS A 149 34.96 -9.08 -19.09
N ASP A 150 34.33 -9.99 -18.41
CA ASP A 150 35.05 -10.92 -17.54
C ASP A 150 35.94 -11.78 -18.40
N SER A 151 37.15 -11.98 -17.96
CA SER A 151 38.18 -12.79 -18.58
C SER A 151 37.85 -14.30 -18.59
N GLY A 152 36.59 -14.65 -18.41
CA GLY A 152 36.02 -15.98 -18.44
C GLY A 152 34.98 -16.15 -19.56
N GLY A 153 35.34 -15.88 -20.79
CA GLY A 153 34.45 -16.09 -21.93
C GLY A 153 33.86 -17.49 -21.98
N LYS A 154 32.54 -17.58 -21.88
CA LYS A 154 31.67 -18.50 -22.62
C LYS A 154 30.34 -17.85 -22.86
#